data_0b2840215884599b533fd077ca474275
#
_entry.id   0b2840215884599b533fd077ca474275
#
_cell.length_a   1.000
_cell.length_b   1.000
_cell.length_c   1.000
_cell.angle_alpha   90.00
_cell.angle_beta   90.00
_cell.angle_gamma   90.00
#
_symmetry.space_group_name_H-M   'P 1'
#
loop_
_entity.id
_entity.type
_entity.pdbx_description
1 polymer ?
#
loop_
_entity_poly.entity_id
_entity_poly.type
_entity_poly.pdbx_seq_one_letter_code
_entity_poly.pdbx_strand_id
1 'polypeptide(L)'
;GGNKEITDALSLYNRNGNIGFNDYGDEIDGPWDGPRTPSTTSFYVNDKYESDDLVINAGIRVDQFNLDDWKMKNTANPGWDETGQTILPDEFSDSDKKTVIQPRLGMAFPVSDRTVFHLQYGKYAQMPELDLPYASSRYMHLVWGGQNYTPDPMGFDLDPIETTQYEIGLSYQFSAAAAFDFTAFAKNTIGQIVISKNEDTDPACVSNGTCTQYYGADEDALYYENGDFSTINGFEFAFRTRRINRLQTYASYTWTDARGVNSDANSGAGNLTQEALAAPPAMIMPLYYENKHRGSIAMDYRFGDGDGGLLLSNLGVNLQYKFNSGHPFTLSDGGMGQRSSDSGALLDDARAREPQEPIGQSTTPWNHFINLKVDKKLSIGDYGVTVFAYVENLLNTKNVINVYSRSGNAYNDGFLTDPALSSEIVAAQGDLYVDLYENVNLANRQHYTLDFGQDLYSTPRTYKFGASINF
;
A
#
# COMPACT_ATOMS: atom_id res chain seq x y z
N GLY A 1 3.38 35.09 23.08
CA GLY A 1 2.16 34.48 22.54
C GLY A 1 2.17 34.46 21.01
N GLY A 2 2.67 35.53 20.34
CA GLY A 2 2.62 35.65 18.89
C GLY A 2 3.50 34.68 18.10
N ASN A 3 4.64 34.31 18.63
CA ASN A 3 5.57 33.41 17.93
C ASN A 3 5.04 31.96 17.80
N LYS A 4 4.22 31.54 18.75
CA LYS A 4 3.68 30.17 18.71
C LYS A 4 2.62 30.00 17.61
N GLU A 5 1.75 31.01 17.43
CA GLU A 5 0.72 30.97 16.38
C GLU A 5 1.33 31.00 14.97
N ILE A 6 2.39 31.78 14.78
CA ILE A 6 3.13 31.82 13.49
C ILE A 6 3.85 30.50 13.24
N THR A 7 4.48 29.93 14.25
CA THR A 7 5.17 28.64 14.13
C THR A 7 4.19 27.50 13.86
N ASP A 8 3.03 27.49 14.51
CA ASP A 8 1.99 26.48 14.29
C ASP A 8 1.37 26.63 12.88
N ALA A 9 1.17 27.85 12.40
CA ALA A 9 0.68 28.12 11.04
C ALA A 9 1.70 27.69 9.97
N LEU A 10 2.97 28.00 10.15
CA LEU A 10 4.06 27.55 9.28
C LEU A 10 4.21 26.04 9.32
N SER A 11 4.09 25.41 10.48
CA SER A 11 4.13 23.95 10.61
C SER A 11 2.98 23.26 9.88
N LEU A 12 1.76 23.82 9.95
CA LEU A 12 0.61 23.32 9.21
C LEU A 12 0.77 23.53 7.70
N TYR A 13 1.32 24.64 7.30
CA TYR A 13 1.56 24.98 5.91
C TYR A 13 2.64 24.10 5.29
N ASN A 14 3.73 23.87 5.99
CA ASN A 14 4.83 22.99 5.56
C ASN A 14 4.39 21.54 5.32
N ARG A 15 3.31 21.08 5.94
CA ARG A 15 2.76 19.74 5.78
C ARG A 15 1.80 19.60 4.58
N ASN A 16 1.35 20.72 4.04
CA ASN A 16 0.29 20.69 3.01
C ASN A 16 0.81 20.65 1.57
N GLY A 17 2.13 20.68 1.34
CA GLY A 17 2.72 20.58 0.01
C GLY A 17 2.12 21.56 -1.04
N ASN A 18 1.57 22.69 -0.59
CA ASN A 18 0.88 23.64 -1.46
C ASN A 18 1.89 24.31 -2.39
N ILE A 19 1.77 24.04 -3.66
CA ILE A 19 2.46 24.76 -4.73
C ILE A 19 1.53 25.82 -5.32
N GLY A 20 2.09 26.90 -5.86
CA GLY A 20 1.35 27.99 -6.47
C GLY A 20 0.82 29.05 -5.50
N PHE A 21 1.03 28.92 -4.18
CA PHE A 21 0.59 29.88 -3.17
C PHE A 21 1.65 30.09 -2.08
N ASN A 22 1.78 31.34 -1.61
CA ASN A 22 2.62 31.65 -0.46
C ASN A 22 1.88 31.45 0.89
N ASP A 23 2.56 31.73 2.03
CA ASP A 23 2.02 31.56 3.38
C ASP A 23 0.83 32.49 3.68
N TYR A 24 0.62 33.50 2.89
CA TYR A 24 -0.48 34.46 3.00
C TYR A 24 -1.68 34.11 2.11
N GLY A 25 -1.52 33.08 1.27
CA GLY A 25 -2.54 32.66 0.29
C GLY A 25 -2.51 33.46 -1.01
N ASP A 26 -1.44 34.22 -1.26
CA ASP A 26 -1.25 34.90 -2.54
C ASP A 26 -0.69 33.91 -3.58
N GLU A 27 -1.13 34.04 -4.82
CA GLU A 27 -0.59 33.25 -5.94
C GLU A 27 0.88 33.60 -6.18
N ILE A 28 1.71 32.57 -6.36
CA ILE A 28 3.13 32.70 -6.70
C ILE A 28 3.41 31.91 -7.99
N ASP A 29 4.37 32.39 -8.78
CA ASP A 29 4.76 31.79 -10.07
C ASP A 29 6.29 31.64 -10.11
N GLY A 30 6.83 30.93 -9.11
CA GLY A 30 8.26 30.61 -9.05
C GLY A 30 8.63 29.40 -9.89
N PRO A 31 9.90 29.22 -10.24
CA PRO A 31 10.35 28.12 -11.08
C PRO A 31 10.19 26.73 -10.39
N TRP A 32 10.18 26.67 -9.07
CA TRP A 32 10.06 25.43 -8.28
C TRP A 32 8.79 25.38 -7.44
N ASP A 33 8.16 26.49 -7.11
CA ASP A 33 7.00 26.58 -6.23
C ASP A 33 5.73 27.12 -6.90
N GLY A 34 5.82 27.51 -8.17
CA GLY A 34 4.68 27.94 -8.98
C GLY A 34 3.69 26.81 -9.31
N PRO A 35 2.51 27.15 -9.86
CA PRO A 35 1.48 26.19 -10.21
C PRO A 35 1.97 25.22 -11.30
N ARG A 36 1.53 23.95 -11.22
CA ARG A 36 1.89 22.90 -12.18
C ARG A 36 0.68 22.43 -12.96
N THR A 37 0.91 22.07 -14.21
CA THR A 37 -0.12 21.61 -15.15
C THR A 37 0.25 20.24 -15.74
N PRO A 38 0.28 19.17 -14.93
CA PRO A 38 0.64 17.85 -15.42
C PRO A 38 -0.32 17.39 -16.52
N SER A 39 0.21 16.74 -17.53
CA SER A 39 -0.58 16.24 -18.64
C SER A 39 -0.12 14.87 -19.12
N THR A 40 -1.06 14.08 -19.60
CA THR A 40 -0.80 12.77 -20.21
C THR A 40 -1.43 12.71 -21.59
N THR A 41 -0.65 12.32 -22.58
CA THR A 41 -1.14 12.07 -23.94
C THR A 41 -0.95 10.59 -24.26
N SER A 42 -2.01 9.94 -24.68
CA SER A 42 -2.02 8.50 -24.94
C SER A 42 -2.46 8.22 -26.37
N PHE A 43 -1.72 7.32 -27.04
CA PHE A 43 -2.11 6.76 -28.32
C PHE A 43 -2.06 5.22 -28.23
N TYR A 44 -3.06 4.54 -28.78
CA TYR A 44 -3.05 3.08 -28.83
C TYR A 44 -3.65 2.55 -30.12
N VAL A 45 -3.14 1.38 -30.54
CA VAL A 45 -3.69 0.55 -31.60
C VAL A 45 -3.80 -0.86 -31.07
N ASN A 46 -4.93 -1.49 -31.32
CA ASN A 46 -5.17 -2.89 -30.93
C ASN A 46 -5.86 -3.61 -32.08
N ASP A 47 -5.42 -4.83 -32.37
CA ASP A 47 -5.99 -5.68 -33.40
C ASP A 47 -6.35 -7.06 -32.80
N LYS A 48 -7.42 -7.65 -33.27
CA LYS A 48 -7.86 -8.99 -32.90
C LYS A 48 -7.97 -9.84 -34.16
N TYR A 49 -7.12 -10.85 -34.22
CA TYR A 49 -7.23 -11.92 -35.22
C TYR A 49 -7.94 -13.13 -34.60
N GLU A 50 -8.92 -13.68 -35.30
CA GLU A 50 -9.71 -14.82 -34.82
C GLU A 50 -9.88 -15.83 -35.93
N SER A 51 -9.50 -17.10 -35.68
CA SER A 51 -9.74 -18.26 -36.52
C SER A 51 -10.32 -19.37 -35.64
N ASP A 52 -10.68 -20.51 -36.25
CA ASP A 52 -11.30 -21.64 -35.54
C ASP A 52 -10.43 -22.15 -34.36
N ASP A 53 -9.11 -22.16 -34.56
CA ASP A 53 -8.14 -22.77 -33.64
C ASP A 53 -7.27 -21.73 -32.89
N LEU A 54 -7.40 -20.44 -33.16
CA LEU A 54 -6.49 -19.44 -32.60
C LEU A 54 -7.14 -18.07 -32.53
N VAL A 55 -7.06 -17.44 -31.35
CA VAL A 55 -7.37 -16.04 -31.17
C VAL A 55 -6.10 -15.31 -30.73
N ILE A 56 -5.75 -14.24 -31.44
CA ILE A 56 -4.63 -13.36 -31.10
C ILE A 56 -5.18 -11.94 -30.89
N ASN A 57 -4.83 -11.34 -29.77
CA ASN A 57 -5.01 -9.92 -29.51
C ASN A 57 -3.62 -9.29 -29.41
N ALA A 58 -3.29 -8.42 -30.34
CA ALA A 58 -2.00 -7.72 -30.35
C ALA A 58 -2.23 -6.22 -30.35
N GLY A 59 -1.54 -5.51 -29.49
CA GLY A 59 -1.68 -4.08 -29.38
C GLY A 59 -0.41 -3.38 -28.90
N ILE A 60 -0.35 -2.10 -29.18
CA ILE A 60 0.68 -1.21 -28.68
C ILE A 60 0.02 0.05 -28.15
N ARG A 61 0.46 0.49 -27.00
CA ARG A 61 0.08 1.78 -26.40
C ARG A 61 1.35 2.61 -26.18
N VAL A 62 1.27 3.87 -26.50
CA VAL A 62 2.33 4.84 -26.25
C VAL A 62 1.74 5.93 -25.37
N ASP A 63 2.31 6.11 -24.19
CA ASP A 63 1.94 7.18 -23.27
C ASP A 63 3.10 8.17 -23.17
N GLN A 64 2.80 9.44 -23.30
CA GLN A 64 3.70 10.53 -23.00
C GLN A 64 3.21 11.24 -21.75
N PHE A 65 4.00 11.22 -20.71
CA PHE A 65 3.75 11.88 -19.44
C PHE A 65 4.56 13.18 -19.39
N ASN A 66 3.91 14.25 -18.98
CA ASN A 66 4.54 15.54 -18.69
C ASN A 66 4.11 15.94 -17.29
N LEU A 67 5.03 15.97 -16.36
CA LEU A 67 4.78 16.42 -14.98
C LEU A 67 4.70 17.95 -14.88
N ASP A 68 5.18 18.67 -15.92
CA ASP A 68 5.34 20.13 -15.84
C ASP A 68 6.18 20.50 -14.61
N ASP A 69 7.27 19.80 -14.44
CA ASP A 69 8.13 19.82 -13.28
C ASP A 69 9.55 20.27 -13.67
N TRP A 70 10.41 20.36 -12.71
CA TRP A 70 11.82 20.74 -12.87
C TRP A 70 12.75 19.59 -12.51
N LYS A 71 13.98 19.69 -12.96
CA LYS A 71 15.09 18.83 -12.53
C LYS A 71 16.29 19.68 -12.14
N MET A 72 17.06 19.18 -11.19
CA MET A 72 18.31 19.76 -10.75
C MET A 72 19.46 19.20 -11.59
N LYS A 73 20.39 20.04 -12.04
CA LYS A 73 21.54 19.58 -12.84
C LYS A 73 22.51 18.70 -12.05
N ASN A 74 22.75 19.07 -10.81
CA ASN A 74 23.62 18.32 -9.91
C ASN A 74 22.96 18.22 -8.53
N THR A 75 22.34 17.08 -8.24
CA THR A 75 21.69 16.83 -6.96
C THR A 75 22.67 16.62 -5.83
N ALA A 76 23.90 16.16 -6.11
CA ALA A 76 24.93 15.95 -5.10
C ALA A 76 25.53 17.28 -4.60
N ASN A 77 25.67 18.26 -5.46
CA ASN A 77 26.26 19.55 -5.10
C ASN A 77 25.72 20.66 -6.02
N PRO A 78 24.51 21.17 -5.78
CA PRO A 78 23.96 22.27 -6.56
C PRO A 78 24.75 23.57 -6.31
N GLY A 79 24.82 24.43 -7.31
CA GLY A 79 25.42 25.76 -7.18
C GLY A 79 24.59 26.67 -6.27
N TRP A 80 25.25 27.33 -5.33
CA TRP A 80 24.63 28.27 -4.40
C TRP A 80 25.00 29.72 -4.71
N ASP A 81 24.13 30.64 -4.29
CA ASP A 81 24.43 32.07 -4.34
C ASP A 81 25.60 32.47 -3.40
N GLU A 82 26.07 33.71 -3.49
CA GLU A 82 27.17 34.21 -2.66
C GLU A 82 26.87 34.17 -1.14
N THR A 83 25.60 34.07 -0.75
CA THR A 83 25.18 33.97 0.65
C THR A 83 25.07 32.54 1.14
N GLY A 84 25.10 31.56 0.24
CA GLY A 84 24.88 30.14 0.56
C GLY A 84 23.45 29.83 1.05
N GLN A 85 22.48 30.67 0.72
CA GLN A 85 21.09 30.50 1.18
C GLN A 85 20.12 30.12 0.07
N THR A 86 20.49 30.34 -1.17
CA THR A 86 19.62 30.10 -2.32
C THR A 86 20.36 29.34 -3.41
N ILE A 87 19.81 28.23 -3.90
CA ILE A 87 20.33 27.50 -5.04
C ILE A 87 20.19 28.39 -6.28
N LEU A 88 21.24 28.47 -7.09
CA LEU A 88 21.27 29.33 -8.28
C LEU A 88 20.18 28.90 -9.29
N PRO A 89 19.45 29.85 -9.90
CA PRO A 89 18.38 29.54 -10.84
C PRO A 89 18.85 28.71 -12.05
N ASP A 90 20.12 28.82 -12.44
CA ASP A 90 20.68 28.07 -13.55
C ASP A 90 21.02 26.60 -13.22
N GLU A 91 20.88 26.20 -11.96
CA GLU A 91 20.93 24.80 -11.55
C GLU A 91 19.66 24.04 -11.93
N PHE A 92 18.56 24.74 -12.23
CA PHE A 92 17.29 24.14 -12.62
C PHE A 92 17.10 24.14 -14.13
N SER A 93 16.39 23.14 -14.61
CA SER A 93 15.87 23.06 -15.97
C SER A 93 14.53 22.33 -15.94
N ASP A 94 13.73 22.51 -16.99
CA ASP A 94 12.47 21.77 -17.11
C ASP A 94 12.73 20.25 -17.12
N SER A 95 11.86 19.49 -16.47
CA SER A 95 11.84 18.04 -16.55
C SER A 95 11.49 17.57 -17.97
N ASP A 96 12.09 16.48 -18.41
CA ASP A 96 11.82 15.91 -19.71
C ASP A 96 10.47 15.19 -19.74
N LYS A 97 9.76 15.28 -20.86
CA LYS A 97 8.57 14.47 -21.09
C LYS A 97 8.95 12.99 -21.18
N LYS A 98 8.35 12.17 -20.37
CA LYS A 98 8.63 10.73 -20.30
C LYS A 98 7.72 9.98 -21.27
N THR A 99 8.29 9.19 -22.18
CA THR A 99 7.52 8.42 -23.16
C THR A 99 7.71 6.93 -22.92
N VAL A 100 6.63 6.20 -22.71
CA VAL A 100 6.64 4.75 -22.48
C VAL A 100 5.86 4.02 -23.57
N ILE A 101 6.50 2.99 -24.13
CA ILE A 101 5.89 2.11 -25.14
C ILE A 101 5.45 0.83 -24.44
N GLN A 102 4.18 0.48 -24.57
CA GLN A 102 3.53 -0.60 -23.86
C GLN A 102 2.94 -1.64 -24.84
N PRO A 103 3.72 -2.61 -25.29
CA PRO A 103 3.22 -3.72 -26.10
C PRO A 103 2.33 -4.65 -25.27
N ARG A 104 1.30 -5.21 -25.89
CA ARG A 104 0.37 -6.19 -25.32
C ARG A 104 0.11 -7.28 -26.32
N LEU A 105 0.23 -8.53 -25.87
CA LEU A 105 -0.03 -9.70 -26.68
C LEU A 105 -0.84 -10.70 -25.85
N GLY A 106 -2.00 -11.08 -26.35
CA GLY A 106 -2.82 -12.16 -25.82
C GLY A 106 -3.03 -13.22 -26.89
N MET A 107 -2.91 -14.47 -26.52
CA MET A 107 -3.16 -15.61 -27.40
C MET A 107 -4.05 -16.61 -26.68
N ALA A 108 -5.05 -17.14 -27.37
CA ALA A 108 -5.91 -18.19 -26.85
C ALA A 108 -6.07 -19.32 -27.90
N PHE A 109 -5.89 -20.55 -27.43
CA PHE A 109 -5.96 -21.78 -28.24
C PHE A 109 -7.10 -22.65 -27.68
N PRO A 110 -8.20 -22.85 -28.41
CA PRO A 110 -9.18 -23.87 -28.08
C PRO A 110 -8.59 -25.25 -28.37
N VAL A 111 -8.12 -25.94 -27.34
CA VAL A 111 -7.56 -27.31 -27.45
C VAL A 111 -8.67 -28.34 -27.69
N SER A 112 -9.87 -28.03 -27.21
CA SER A 112 -11.10 -28.79 -27.45
C SER A 112 -12.32 -27.88 -27.25
N ASP A 113 -13.53 -28.39 -27.55
CA ASP A 113 -14.79 -27.68 -27.33
C ASP A 113 -14.99 -27.22 -25.87
N ARG A 114 -14.20 -27.75 -24.94
CA ARG A 114 -14.32 -27.50 -23.50
C ARG A 114 -13.06 -26.95 -22.85
N THR A 115 -11.97 -26.87 -23.61
CA THR A 115 -10.65 -26.52 -23.07
C THR A 115 -10.03 -25.39 -23.86
N VAL A 116 -9.73 -24.30 -23.23
CA VAL A 116 -9.03 -23.16 -23.82
C VAL A 116 -7.75 -22.91 -23.02
N PHE A 117 -6.63 -22.92 -23.72
CA PHE A 117 -5.34 -22.51 -23.21
C PHE A 117 -5.08 -21.06 -23.60
N HIS A 118 -4.54 -20.23 -22.70
CA HIS A 118 -4.24 -18.85 -23.00
C HIS A 118 -2.86 -18.43 -22.48
N LEU A 119 -2.27 -17.49 -23.21
CA LEU A 119 -1.02 -16.81 -22.91
C LEU A 119 -1.28 -15.31 -22.96
N GLN A 120 -0.67 -14.57 -22.05
CA GLN A 120 -0.72 -13.11 -22.08
C GLN A 120 0.65 -12.53 -21.71
N TYR A 121 1.05 -11.50 -22.46
CA TYR A 121 2.19 -10.66 -22.21
C TYR A 121 1.75 -9.20 -22.28
N GLY A 122 2.20 -8.39 -21.34
CA GLY A 122 1.93 -6.96 -21.39
C GLY A 122 2.96 -6.14 -20.63
N LYS A 123 3.26 -4.96 -21.19
CA LYS A 123 3.99 -3.90 -20.51
C LYS A 123 3.01 -2.79 -20.16
N TYR A 124 3.10 -2.26 -18.94
CA TYR A 124 2.22 -1.25 -18.40
C TYR A 124 3.05 -0.15 -17.74
N ALA A 125 2.59 1.09 -17.85
CA ALA A 125 3.19 2.22 -17.18
C ALA A 125 2.15 2.92 -16.30
N GLN A 126 2.57 3.39 -15.15
CA GLN A 126 1.78 4.17 -14.22
C GLN A 126 2.56 5.41 -13.81
N MET A 127 1.93 6.57 -13.92
CA MET A 127 2.43 7.82 -13.36
C MET A 127 2.57 7.68 -11.84
N PRO A 128 3.61 8.20 -11.20
CA PRO A 128 3.64 8.37 -9.75
C PRO A 128 2.42 9.15 -9.25
N GLU A 129 2.04 8.94 -7.98
CA GLU A 129 1.03 9.78 -7.34
C GLU A 129 1.50 11.23 -7.35
N LEU A 130 0.62 12.18 -7.71
CA LEU A 130 1.02 13.56 -7.98
C LEU A 130 1.51 14.33 -6.75
N ASP A 131 1.26 13.86 -5.56
CA ASP A 131 1.82 14.40 -4.33
C ASP A 131 3.32 14.12 -4.16
N LEU A 132 3.84 13.05 -4.77
CA LEU A 132 5.26 12.69 -4.70
C LEU A 132 6.16 13.61 -5.53
N PRO A 133 5.93 13.83 -6.84
CA PRO A 133 6.81 14.67 -7.66
C PRO A 133 6.80 16.15 -7.26
N TYR A 134 5.79 16.61 -6.53
CA TYR A 134 5.72 18.00 -6.08
C TYR A 134 5.95 18.16 -4.56
N ALA A 135 6.32 17.07 -3.87
CA ALA A 135 6.55 17.10 -2.45
C ALA A 135 7.64 18.13 -2.10
N SER A 136 7.38 18.94 -1.10
CA SER A 136 8.32 19.90 -0.48
C SER A 136 9.05 20.85 -1.45
N SER A 137 8.64 20.97 -2.70
CA SER A 137 9.31 21.80 -3.74
C SER A 137 9.55 23.24 -3.28
N ARG A 138 8.62 23.82 -2.51
CA ARG A 138 8.73 25.17 -1.97
C ARG A 138 9.87 25.33 -0.96
N TYR A 139 10.23 24.27 -0.26
CA TYR A 139 11.25 24.30 0.79
C TYR A 139 12.61 23.78 0.32
N MET A 140 12.77 23.64 -0.96
CA MET A 140 13.96 23.09 -1.59
C MET A 140 15.28 23.68 -1.05
N HIS A 141 15.36 25.02 -0.90
CA HIS A 141 16.56 25.67 -0.36
C HIS A 141 16.85 25.26 1.10
N LEU A 142 15.80 25.05 1.90
CA LEU A 142 15.93 24.62 3.29
C LEU A 142 16.34 23.16 3.37
N VAL A 143 15.78 22.30 2.50
CA VAL A 143 16.10 20.86 2.44
C VAL A 143 17.55 20.68 2.04
N TRP A 144 17.98 21.30 0.94
CA TRP A 144 19.36 21.21 0.48
C TRP A 144 20.35 22.02 1.34
N GLY A 145 19.87 23.00 2.09
CA GLY A 145 20.68 23.81 2.98
C GLY A 145 20.98 23.18 4.35
N GLY A 146 20.51 21.96 4.60
CA GLY A 146 20.76 21.26 5.88
C GLY A 146 20.27 22.04 7.10
N GLN A 147 19.19 22.81 6.97
CA GLN A 147 18.61 23.49 8.11
C GLN A 147 17.81 22.46 8.93
N ASN A 148 18.00 22.44 10.24
CA ASN A 148 17.38 21.55 11.27
C ASN A 148 15.84 21.45 11.22
N TYR A 149 15.27 21.49 10.09
CA TYR A 149 13.88 21.29 9.77
C TYR A 149 13.86 20.15 8.79
N THR A 150 13.55 18.94 9.23
CA THR A 150 13.30 17.82 8.31
C THR A 150 11.94 18.04 7.67
N PRO A 151 11.86 18.76 6.54
CA PRO A 151 10.66 18.73 5.73
C PRO A 151 10.51 17.31 5.21
N ASP A 152 9.30 16.97 4.82
CA ASP A 152 9.04 15.74 4.09
C ASP A 152 10.00 15.64 2.88
N PRO A 153 10.34 14.44 2.43
CA PRO A 153 11.24 14.26 1.28
C PRO A 153 10.79 15.11 0.09
N MET A 154 11.76 15.65 -0.64
CA MET A 154 11.46 16.48 -1.80
C MET A 154 11.24 15.60 -3.03
N GLY A 155 10.24 15.97 -3.86
CA GLY A 155 9.95 15.33 -5.12
C GLY A 155 10.32 16.21 -6.31
N PHE A 156 10.87 15.60 -7.36
CA PHE A 156 11.10 16.21 -8.67
C PHE A 156 11.53 15.15 -9.69
N ASP A 157 11.28 15.41 -10.98
CA ASP A 157 11.74 14.63 -12.15
C ASP A 157 11.50 13.11 -12.06
N LEU A 158 10.40 12.69 -11.46
CA LEU A 158 10.10 11.25 -11.30
C LEU A 158 9.68 10.62 -12.63
N ASP A 159 10.13 9.39 -12.86
CA ASP A 159 9.76 8.58 -14.00
C ASP A 159 8.48 7.76 -13.74
N PRO A 160 7.73 7.36 -14.78
CA PRO A 160 6.65 6.40 -14.64
C PRO A 160 7.14 5.05 -14.13
N ILE A 161 6.35 4.44 -13.24
CA ILE A 161 6.57 3.07 -12.77
C ILE A 161 6.15 2.10 -13.87
N GLU A 162 7.02 1.17 -14.25
CA GLU A 162 6.77 0.22 -15.32
C GLU A 162 6.60 -1.22 -14.81
N THR A 163 5.55 -1.89 -15.25
CA THR A 163 5.28 -3.30 -14.92
C THR A 163 5.26 -4.15 -16.18
N THR A 164 6.06 -5.21 -16.21
CA THR A 164 5.99 -6.25 -17.23
C THR A 164 5.31 -7.48 -16.64
N GLN A 165 4.28 -7.98 -17.32
CA GLN A 165 3.44 -9.10 -16.86
C GLN A 165 3.43 -10.21 -17.89
N TYR A 166 3.53 -11.44 -17.40
CA TYR A 166 3.41 -12.69 -18.15
C TYR A 166 2.34 -13.55 -17.49
N GLU A 167 1.47 -14.15 -18.30
CA GLU A 167 0.44 -15.07 -17.82
C GLU A 167 0.36 -16.28 -18.74
N ILE A 168 0.08 -17.43 -18.13
CA ILE A 168 -0.23 -18.68 -18.79
C ILE A 168 -1.39 -19.33 -18.06
N GLY A 169 -2.43 -19.75 -18.78
CA GLY A 169 -3.59 -20.29 -18.09
C GLY A 169 -4.38 -21.28 -18.95
N LEU A 170 -5.27 -21.94 -18.24
CA LEU A 170 -6.16 -22.96 -18.77
C LEU A 170 -7.56 -22.74 -18.24
N SER A 171 -8.54 -22.65 -19.14
CA SER A 171 -9.97 -22.70 -18.83
C SER A 171 -10.52 -24.06 -19.24
N TYR A 172 -11.18 -24.77 -18.32
CA TYR A 172 -11.77 -26.07 -18.60
C TYR A 172 -13.21 -26.15 -18.12
N GLN A 173 -14.11 -26.41 -19.06
CA GLN A 173 -15.52 -26.68 -18.82
C GLN A 173 -15.76 -28.20 -18.72
N PHE A 174 -15.74 -28.73 -17.49
CA PHE A 174 -15.93 -30.17 -17.29
C PHE A 174 -17.40 -30.62 -17.35
N SER A 175 -18.36 -29.71 -17.32
CA SER A 175 -19.76 -29.99 -17.57
C SER A 175 -20.46 -28.76 -18.18
N ALA A 176 -21.69 -28.95 -18.69
CA ALA A 176 -22.51 -27.84 -19.19
C ALA A 176 -22.79 -26.73 -18.15
N ALA A 177 -22.58 -27.04 -16.87
CA ALA A 177 -22.91 -26.15 -15.78
C ALA A 177 -21.74 -25.78 -14.88
N ALA A 178 -20.53 -26.31 -15.14
CA ALA A 178 -19.41 -26.08 -14.26
C ALA A 178 -18.07 -25.98 -15.03
N ALA A 179 -17.26 -25.02 -14.62
CA ALA A 179 -15.95 -24.74 -15.19
C ALA A 179 -14.95 -24.33 -14.12
N PHE A 180 -13.69 -24.54 -14.41
CA PHE A 180 -12.60 -23.95 -13.65
C PHE A 180 -11.62 -23.22 -14.56
N ASP A 181 -10.95 -22.25 -14.02
CA ASP A 181 -9.87 -21.50 -14.63
C ASP A 181 -8.62 -21.62 -13.73
N PHE A 182 -7.49 -21.84 -14.33
CA PHE A 182 -6.18 -21.80 -13.68
C PHE A 182 -5.28 -20.86 -14.45
N THR A 183 -4.62 -19.94 -13.76
CA THR A 183 -3.66 -18.99 -14.35
C THR A 183 -2.42 -18.89 -13.48
N ALA A 184 -1.25 -19.13 -14.05
CA ALA A 184 0.03 -18.77 -13.42
C ALA A 184 0.52 -17.45 -14.02
N PHE A 185 1.10 -16.59 -13.19
CA PHE A 185 1.56 -15.28 -13.61
C PHE A 185 2.88 -14.89 -12.97
N ALA A 186 3.62 -14.01 -13.66
CA ALA A 186 4.79 -13.31 -13.15
C ALA A 186 4.69 -11.84 -13.51
N LYS A 187 4.94 -10.96 -12.54
CA LYS A 187 4.94 -9.50 -12.68
C LYS A 187 6.26 -8.96 -12.18
N ASN A 188 6.93 -8.18 -12.99
CA ASN A 188 8.15 -7.45 -12.62
C ASN A 188 7.86 -5.96 -12.73
N THR A 189 7.97 -5.25 -11.63
CA THR A 189 7.79 -3.80 -11.56
C THR A 189 9.13 -3.15 -11.29
N ILE A 190 9.46 -2.13 -12.06
CA ILE A 190 10.70 -1.35 -11.95
C ILE A 190 10.35 0.13 -11.85
N GLY A 191 11.29 0.92 -11.31
CA GLY A 191 11.11 2.35 -11.14
C GLY A 191 10.10 2.71 -10.05
N GLN A 192 9.90 1.85 -9.04
CA GLN A 192 9.12 2.20 -7.87
C GLN A 192 9.83 3.32 -7.11
N ILE A 193 9.01 4.23 -6.58
CA ILE A 193 9.52 5.40 -5.87
C ILE A 193 10.06 4.99 -4.51
N VAL A 194 11.20 5.54 -4.16
CA VAL A 194 11.87 5.36 -2.87
C VAL A 194 12.41 6.69 -2.38
N ILE A 195 12.52 6.86 -1.07
CA ILE A 195 13.28 7.95 -0.48
C ILE A 195 14.76 7.62 -0.60
N SER A 196 15.51 8.56 -1.13
CA SER A 196 16.95 8.57 -1.18
C SER A 196 17.49 9.75 -0.40
N LYS A 197 18.77 9.68 -0.10
CA LYS A 197 19.52 10.67 0.62
C LYS A 197 20.58 11.22 -0.32
N ASN A 198 20.72 12.52 -0.35
CA ASN A 198 21.82 13.13 -1.07
C ASN A 198 23.13 12.84 -0.32
N GLU A 199 23.90 11.91 -0.82
CA GLU A 199 25.26 11.70 -0.35
C GLU A 199 26.18 12.66 -1.13
N ASP A 200 26.95 13.45 -0.41
CA ASP A 200 27.95 14.31 -1.00
C ASP A 200 29.08 13.45 -1.60
N THR A 201 28.86 13.02 -2.83
CA THR A 201 29.75 12.11 -3.56
C THR A 201 30.64 12.83 -4.57
N ASP A 202 30.57 14.16 -4.69
CA ASP A 202 31.48 14.87 -5.59
C ASP A 202 32.94 14.81 -5.05
N PRO A 203 33.82 14.03 -5.71
CA PRO A 203 35.19 13.87 -5.23
C PRO A 203 35.95 15.20 -5.15
N ALA A 204 35.56 16.20 -5.93
CA ALA A 204 36.20 17.50 -5.93
C ALA A 204 35.82 18.30 -4.67
N CYS A 205 34.58 18.26 -4.23
CA CYS A 205 34.16 18.96 -3.05
C CYS A 205 34.56 18.22 -1.77
N VAL A 206 34.48 16.88 -1.75
CA VAL A 206 34.99 16.05 -0.64
C VAL A 206 36.50 16.28 -0.42
N SER A 207 37.27 16.29 -1.51
CA SER A 207 38.73 16.48 -1.41
C SER A 207 39.15 17.87 -0.95
N ASN A 208 38.35 18.88 -1.21
CA ASN A 208 38.61 20.29 -0.87
C ASN A 208 37.95 20.73 0.45
N GLY A 209 37.10 19.88 1.05
CA GLY A 209 36.33 20.21 2.26
C GLY A 209 35.29 21.32 2.02
N THR A 210 34.90 21.54 0.76
CA THR A 210 33.92 22.58 0.40
C THR A 210 32.49 22.06 0.44
N CYS A 211 32.27 20.75 0.39
CA CYS A 211 30.94 20.16 0.50
C CYS A 211 30.26 20.48 1.83
N THR A 212 31.02 20.46 2.91
CA THR A 212 30.52 20.74 4.26
C THR A 212 30.17 22.21 4.51
N GLN A 213 30.42 23.07 3.55
CA GLN A 213 30.28 24.51 3.74
C GLN A 213 28.86 25.01 3.51
N TYR A 214 28.03 24.26 2.76
CA TYR A 214 26.67 24.65 2.37
C TYR A 214 25.60 23.71 2.91
N TYR A 215 25.94 22.46 3.15
CA TYR A 215 25.06 21.55 3.88
C TYR A 215 25.39 21.72 5.36
N GLY A 216 24.40 22.08 6.17
CA GLY A 216 24.55 22.13 7.63
C GLY A 216 25.23 20.81 8.05
N ALA A 217 26.21 20.89 8.90
CA ALA A 217 27.27 19.89 9.09
C ALA A 217 26.84 18.43 9.31
N ASP A 218 25.55 18.13 9.44
CA ASP A 218 25.05 16.83 9.90
C ASP A 218 23.77 16.31 9.22
N GLU A 219 23.19 16.98 8.20
CA GLU A 219 21.91 16.53 7.63
C GLU A 219 21.92 16.52 6.09
N ASP A 220 21.84 15.33 5.51
CA ASP A 220 21.70 15.15 4.07
C ASP A 220 20.25 15.40 3.62
N ALA A 221 20.06 15.99 2.44
CA ALA A 221 18.76 16.22 1.87
C ALA A 221 18.07 14.91 1.47
N LEU A 222 16.82 14.73 1.88
CA LEU A 222 15.99 13.60 1.49
C LEU A 222 15.18 13.95 0.25
N TYR A 223 15.13 13.05 -0.72
CA TYR A 223 14.34 13.22 -1.93
C TYR A 223 13.79 11.89 -2.44
N TYR A 224 12.75 11.97 -3.28
CA TYR A 224 12.19 10.81 -3.96
C TYR A 224 12.93 10.53 -5.27
N GLU A 225 13.19 9.27 -5.55
CA GLU A 225 13.73 8.80 -6.82
C GLU A 225 13.11 7.47 -7.26
N ASN A 226 13.30 7.11 -8.54
CA ASN A 226 12.90 5.81 -9.08
C ASN A 226 14.00 4.77 -8.85
N GLY A 227 14.13 4.27 -7.62
CA GLY A 227 15.23 3.39 -7.19
C GLY A 227 14.84 1.92 -7.00
N ASP A 228 13.54 1.63 -6.86
CA ASP A 228 13.10 0.32 -6.41
C ASP A 228 12.48 -0.56 -7.48
N PHE A 229 12.39 -1.84 -7.13
CA PHE A 229 11.72 -2.85 -7.94
C PHE A 229 10.96 -3.86 -7.08
N SER A 230 9.98 -4.51 -7.68
CA SER A 230 9.32 -5.66 -7.07
C SER A 230 9.02 -6.75 -8.09
N THR A 231 8.95 -7.98 -7.59
CA THR A 231 8.57 -9.15 -8.37
C THR A 231 7.43 -9.88 -7.65
N ILE A 232 6.37 -10.18 -8.37
CA ILE A 232 5.23 -10.93 -7.86
C ILE A 232 5.02 -12.14 -8.77
N ASN A 233 5.23 -13.33 -8.23
CA ASN A 233 4.93 -14.59 -8.89
C ASN A 233 3.73 -15.24 -8.22
N GLY A 234 2.90 -15.93 -8.99
CA GLY A 234 1.75 -16.57 -8.38
C GLY A 234 0.94 -17.42 -9.31
N PHE A 235 -0.11 -18.01 -8.75
CA PHE A 235 -1.16 -18.66 -9.52
C PHE A 235 -2.54 -18.38 -8.92
N GLU A 236 -3.52 -18.39 -9.76
CA GLU A 236 -4.93 -18.23 -9.43
C GLU A 236 -5.72 -19.45 -9.90
N PHE A 237 -6.64 -19.87 -9.06
CA PHE A 237 -7.61 -20.89 -9.39
C PHE A 237 -9.01 -20.33 -9.13
N ALA A 238 -9.90 -20.47 -10.12
CA ALA A 238 -11.29 -20.10 -9.99
C ALA A 238 -12.20 -21.25 -10.44
N PHE A 239 -13.18 -21.55 -9.62
CA PHE A 239 -14.22 -22.53 -9.90
C PHE A 239 -15.57 -21.87 -9.89
N ARG A 240 -16.39 -22.14 -10.92
CA ARG A 240 -17.72 -21.55 -11.04
C ARG A 240 -18.74 -22.56 -11.53
N THR A 241 -19.93 -22.48 -10.97
CA THR A 241 -21.09 -23.21 -11.47
C THR A 241 -22.18 -22.27 -11.96
N ARG A 242 -22.91 -22.67 -12.98
CA ARG A 242 -24.27 -22.16 -13.20
C ARG A 242 -25.16 -22.68 -12.07
N ARG A 243 -26.36 -22.14 -11.93
CA ARG A 243 -27.30 -22.63 -10.92
C ARG A 243 -27.78 -24.04 -11.27
N ILE A 244 -27.37 -25.03 -10.44
CA ILE A 244 -27.78 -26.43 -10.54
C ILE A 244 -28.61 -26.75 -9.30
N ASN A 245 -29.82 -27.29 -9.48
CA ASN A 245 -30.69 -27.59 -8.36
C ASN A 245 -30.79 -26.46 -7.32
N ARG A 246 -30.92 -25.21 -7.85
CA ARG A 246 -31.03 -23.98 -7.03
C ARG A 246 -29.73 -23.45 -6.40
N LEU A 247 -28.67 -24.21 -6.41
CA LEU A 247 -27.37 -23.81 -5.87
C LEU A 247 -26.47 -23.30 -7.00
N GLN A 248 -25.84 -22.16 -6.76
CA GLN A 248 -24.73 -21.63 -7.53
C GLN A 248 -23.52 -21.49 -6.61
N THR A 249 -22.36 -21.89 -7.11
CA THR A 249 -21.12 -21.80 -6.34
C THR A 249 -20.05 -21.07 -7.14
N TYR A 250 -19.32 -20.22 -6.46
CA TYR A 250 -18.08 -19.62 -6.94
C TYR A 250 -17.01 -19.83 -5.88
N ALA A 251 -15.85 -20.30 -6.28
CA ALA A 251 -14.69 -20.41 -5.41
C ALA A 251 -13.46 -19.85 -6.11
N SER A 252 -12.64 -19.11 -5.40
CA SER A 252 -11.36 -18.60 -5.87
C SER A 252 -10.27 -18.86 -4.86
N TYR A 253 -9.08 -19.09 -5.36
CA TYR A 253 -7.88 -19.20 -4.56
C TYR A 253 -6.72 -18.59 -5.32
N THR A 254 -5.91 -17.80 -4.63
CA THR A 254 -4.69 -17.20 -5.17
C THR A 254 -3.54 -17.50 -4.22
N TRP A 255 -2.44 -17.94 -4.79
CA TRP A 255 -1.15 -18.00 -4.14
C TRP A 255 -0.22 -16.98 -4.78
N THR A 256 0.51 -16.22 -3.97
CA THR A 256 1.49 -15.22 -4.43
C THR A 256 2.77 -15.31 -3.62
N ASP A 257 3.90 -14.97 -4.24
CA ASP A 257 5.17 -14.65 -3.62
C ASP A 257 5.57 -13.26 -4.13
N ALA A 258 5.35 -12.23 -3.28
CA ALA A 258 5.62 -10.85 -3.60
C ALA A 258 6.87 -10.39 -2.86
N ARG A 259 7.89 -9.99 -3.61
CA ARG A 259 9.19 -9.57 -3.08
C ARG A 259 9.66 -8.29 -3.73
N GLY A 260 10.36 -7.47 -2.99
CA GLY A 260 10.93 -6.22 -3.46
C GLY A 260 11.92 -5.66 -2.44
N VAL A 261 12.40 -4.47 -2.70
CA VAL A 261 13.30 -3.77 -1.77
C VAL A 261 12.48 -3.03 -0.73
N ASN A 262 11.47 -2.25 -1.15
CA ASN A 262 10.57 -1.52 -0.26
C ASN A 262 9.10 -1.82 -0.57
N SER A 263 8.26 -1.64 0.42
CA SER A 263 6.81 -1.87 0.29
C SER A 263 6.03 -0.62 -0.14
N ASP A 264 6.54 0.55 0.16
CA ASP A 264 6.04 1.86 -0.28
C ASP A 264 7.18 2.89 -0.32
N ALA A 265 6.92 4.06 -0.91
CA ALA A 265 7.91 5.10 -1.11
C ALA A 265 8.59 5.57 0.19
N ASN A 266 7.90 5.53 1.31
CA ASN A 266 8.39 6.01 2.61
C ASN A 266 9.00 4.91 3.50
N SER A 267 9.07 3.67 3.02
CA SER A 267 9.50 2.51 3.82
C SER A 267 10.89 2.65 4.44
N GLY A 268 11.77 3.42 3.84
CA GLY A 268 13.15 3.64 4.30
C GLY A 268 13.39 4.93 5.08
N ALA A 269 12.38 5.81 5.17
CA ALA A 269 12.56 7.18 5.70
C ALA A 269 13.23 7.24 7.08
N GLY A 270 12.77 6.41 8.01
CA GLY A 270 13.31 6.38 9.38
C GLY A 270 14.78 5.97 9.49
N ASN A 271 15.31 5.24 8.49
CA ASN A 271 16.71 4.82 8.49
C ASN A 271 17.63 5.90 7.93
N LEU A 272 17.13 6.72 7.02
CA LEU A 272 17.91 7.76 6.35
C LEU A 272 18.12 8.99 7.23
N THR A 273 17.29 9.21 8.24
CA THR A 273 17.39 10.34 9.18
C THR A 273 18.40 10.11 10.31
N GLN A 274 19.11 8.97 10.35
CA GLN A 274 20.12 8.68 11.37
C GLN A 274 21.52 8.86 10.80
N GLU A 275 22.35 9.63 11.49
CA GLU A 275 23.74 9.94 11.12
C GLU A 275 24.63 8.72 10.81
N ALA A 276 24.29 7.55 11.31
CA ALA A 276 25.14 6.37 11.26
C ALA A 276 24.83 5.39 10.13
N LEU A 277 23.78 5.61 9.36
CA LEU A 277 23.34 4.64 8.35
C LEU A 277 23.56 5.24 6.96
N ALA A 278 24.52 4.68 6.26
CA ALA A 278 24.56 4.69 4.80
C ALA A 278 23.18 4.26 4.24
N ALA A 279 22.92 4.53 2.96
CA ALA A 279 21.71 4.14 2.27
C ALA A 279 21.17 2.78 2.76
N PRO A 280 19.85 2.63 2.95
CA PRO A 280 19.29 1.38 3.42
C PRO A 280 19.75 0.23 2.52
N PRO A 281 20.14 -0.92 3.10
CA PRO A 281 20.63 -2.02 2.29
C PRO A 281 19.52 -2.44 1.33
N ALA A 282 19.82 -2.48 0.03
CA ALA A 282 18.92 -2.98 -0.99
C ALA A 282 18.78 -4.51 -0.85
N MET A 283 17.93 -4.94 0.08
CA MET A 283 17.66 -6.36 0.35
C MET A 283 16.30 -6.74 -0.26
N ILE A 284 16.28 -7.82 -1.02
CA ILE A 284 15.03 -8.39 -1.51
C ILE A 284 14.33 -9.10 -0.36
N MET A 285 13.19 -8.58 0.07
CA MET A 285 12.40 -9.09 1.18
C MET A 285 10.95 -9.31 0.78
N PRO A 286 10.17 -10.10 1.54
CA PRO A 286 8.71 -10.15 1.36
C PRO A 286 8.11 -8.76 1.57
N LEU A 287 7.21 -8.35 0.67
CA LEU A 287 6.53 -7.06 0.79
C LEU A 287 5.46 -7.14 1.90
N TYR A 288 5.35 -6.14 2.75
CA TYR A 288 4.50 -6.19 3.94
C TYR A 288 3.00 -6.34 3.61
N TYR A 289 2.57 -5.94 2.42
CA TYR A 289 1.19 -6.11 1.94
C TYR A 289 0.92 -7.50 1.33
N GLU A 290 1.93 -8.40 1.31
CA GLU A 290 1.76 -9.74 0.80
C GLU A 290 0.80 -10.56 1.68
N ASN A 291 -0.13 -11.26 1.03
CA ASN A 291 -0.89 -12.36 1.61
C ASN A 291 -0.67 -13.59 0.72
N LYS A 292 0.27 -14.46 1.11
CA LYS A 292 0.67 -15.63 0.29
C LYS A 292 -0.51 -16.48 -0.16
N HIS A 293 -1.48 -16.66 0.71
CA HIS A 293 -2.67 -17.44 0.45
C HIS A 293 -3.91 -16.58 0.67
N ARG A 294 -4.75 -16.46 -0.32
CA ARG A 294 -6.05 -15.80 -0.20
C ARG A 294 -7.09 -16.54 -1.01
N GLY A 295 -8.31 -16.55 -0.53
CA GLY A 295 -9.37 -17.20 -1.27
C GLY A 295 -10.75 -16.85 -0.76
N SER A 296 -11.74 -17.24 -1.56
CA SER A 296 -13.14 -17.09 -1.21
C SER A 296 -13.98 -18.23 -1.78
N ILE A 297 -15.03 -18.59 -1.05
CA ILE A 297 -16.08 -19.50 -1.50
C ILE A 297 -17.41 -18.77 -1.28
N ALA A 298 -18.18 -18.60 -2.34
CA ALA A 298 -19.53 -18.04 -2.28
C ALA A 298 -20.54 -19.08 -2.78
N MET A 299 -21.57 -19.32 -1.99
CA MET A 299 -22.67 -20.23 -2.29
C MET A 299 -23.98 -19.46 -2.25
N ASP A 300 -24.74 -19.48 -3.31
CA ASP A 300 -26.05 -18.84 -3.41
C ASP A 300 -27.12 -19.89 -3.69
N TYR A 301 -28.00 -20.09 -2.72
CA TYR A 301 -29.15 -21.00 -2.83
C TYR A 301 -30.45 -20.20 -2.95
N ARG A 302 -31.28 -20.54 -3.94
CA ARG A 302 -32.53 -19.86 -4.23
C ARG A 302 -33.69 -20.84 -4.19
N PHE A 303 -34.62 -20.60 -3.26
CA PHE A 303 -35.91 -21.28 -3.26
C PHE A 303 -36.77 -20.77 -4.43
N GLY A 304 -37.52 -21.65 -5.07
CA GLY A 304 -38.44 -21.31 -6.14
C GLY A 304 -39.76 -20.74 -5.60
N ASP A 305 -40.59 -20.31 -6.53
CA ASP A 305 -41.94 -19.91 -6.17
C ASP A 305 -42.74 -21.12 -5.68
N GLY A 306 -43.51 -20.93 -4.59
CA GLY A 306 -44.27 -22.00 -3.94
C GLY A 306 -43.48 -22.99 -3.07
N ASP A 307 -42.13 -22.92 -3.05
CA ASP A 307 -41.32 -23.80 -2.21
C ASP A 307 -41.52 -23.53 -0.73
N GLY A 308 -41.80 -24.61 0.04
CA GLY A 308 -41.85 -24.52 1.51
C GLY A 308 -42.85 -23.48 2.07
N GLY A 309 -43.90 -23.18 1.31
CA GLY A 309 -44.95 -22.25 1.67
C GLY A 309 -44.49 -20.78 1.72
N LEU A 310 -45.20 -19.97 2.46
CA LEU A 310 -45.00 -18.51 2.49
C LEU A 310 -43.59 -18.11 2.99
N LEU A 311 -42.98 -18.91 3.84
CA LEU A 311 -41.67 -18.57 4.45
C LEU A 311 -40.48 -18.78 3.51
N LEU A 312 -40.45 -19.88 2.76
CA LEU A 312 -39.30 -20.24 1.93
C LEU A 312 -39.49 -19.83 0.45
N SER A 313 -40.73 -19.66 -0.03
CA SER A 313 -40.99 -19.23 -1.41
C SER A 313 -40.20 -17.94 -1.75
N ASN A 314 -39.42 -17.97 -2.84
CA ASN A 314 -38.62 -16.85 -3.31
C ASN A 314 -37.57 -16.32 -2.29
N LEU A 315 -37.15 -17.18 -1.33
CA LEU A 315 -36.07 -16.88 -0.41
C LEU A 315 -34.72 -17.18 -1.05
N GLY A 316 -33.77 -16.28 -0.89
CA GLY A 316 -32.38 -16.47 -1.24
C GLY A 316 -31.49 -16.52 0.00
N VAL A 317 -30.55 -17.45 -0.01
CA VAL A 317 -29.51 -17.55 1.02
C VAL A 317 -28.15 -17.54 0.35
N ASN A 318 -27.34 -16.53 0.65
CA ASN A 318 -25.96 -16.43 0.18
C ASN A 318 -25.00 -16.53 1.36
N LEU A 319 -24.10 -17.50 1.31
CA LEU A 319 -23.04 -17.71 2.27
C LEU A 319 -21.71 -17.44 1.58
N GLN A 320 -20.89 -16.58 2.16
CA GLN A 320 -19.57 -16.26 1.68
C GLN A 320 -18.54 -16.55 2.77
N TYR A 321 -17.55 -17.38 2.46
CA TYR A 321 -16.35 -17.57 3.24
C TYR A 321 -15.17 -16.93 2.55
N LYS A 322 -14.38 -16.12 3.26
CA LYS A 322 -13.13 -15.53 2.80
C LYS A 322 -12.02 -15.84 3.77
N PHE A 323 -10.82 -16.01 3.26
CA PHE A 323 -9.63 -16.23 4.08
C PHE A 323 -8.39 -15.63 3.45
N ASN A 324 -7.41 -15.29 4.28
CA ASN A 324 -6.06 -14.96 3.88
C ASN A 324 -5.04 -15.42 4.94
N SER A 325 -3.78 -15.59 4.52
CA SER A 325 -2.70 -16.10 5.38
C SER A 325 -2.09 -15.06 6.32
N GLY A 326 -2.63 -13.86 6.36
CA GLY A 326 -1.95 -12.74 7.01
C GLY A 326 -0.82 -12.17 6.14
N HIS A 327 -0.11 -11.20 6.66
CA HIS A 327 0.97 -10.48 5.98
C HIS A 327 2.30 -10.63 6.73
N PRO A 328 3.46 -10.44 6.07
CA PRO A 328 4.76 -10.51 6.70
C PRO A 328 4.97 -9.41 7.74
N PHE A 329 5.67 -9.73 8.79
CA PHE A 329 6.25 -8.80 9.75
C PHE A 329 7.57 -9.36 10.27
N THR A 330 8.35 -8.56 11.00
CA THR A 330 9.62 -8.96 11.58
C THR A 330 9.51 -8.97 13.10
N LEU A 331 9.82 -10.08 13.73
CA LEU A 331 10.01 -10.11 15.19
C LEU A 331 11.21 -9.22 15.54
N SER A 332 11.03 -8.33 16.49
CA SER A 332 12.04 -7.40 16.91
C SER A 332 12.05 -7.23 18.42
N ASP A 333 13.22 -7.21 19.03
CA ASP A 333 13.37 -6.71 20.39
C ASP A 333 13.20 -5.22 20.35
N GLY A 334 12.06 -4.74 20.80
CA GLY A 334 11.86 -3.31 20.93
C GLY A 334 12.94 -2.72 21.82
N GLY A 335 13.74 -1.82 21.29
CA GLY A 335 14.78 -1.15 22.05
C GLY A 335 14.20 -0.42 23.24
N MET A 336 14.80 -0.61 24.38
CA MET A 336 14.44 -0.02 25.65
C MET A 336 14.69 1.49 25.74
N GLY A 337 15.16 2.12 24.66
CA GLY A 337 15.83 3.41 24.74
C GLY A 337 14.93 4.60 25.03
N GLN A 338 13.69 4.58 24.63
CA GLN A 338 12.83 5.75 24.74
C GLN A 338 11.44 5.35 25.23
N ARG A 339 11.33 5.10 26.51
CA ARG A 339 10.01 5.11 27.13
C ARG A 339 9.57 6.55 27.32
N SER A 340 8.44 6.92 26.78
CA SER A 340 7.69 7.93 27.49
C SER A 340 7.23 7.27 28.80
N SER A 341 7.57 7.86 29.92
CA SER A 341 7.26 7.39 31.26
C SER A 341 5.78 7.11 31.49
N ASP A 342 4.93 7.55 30.59
CA ASP A 342 3.47 7.54 30.75
C ASP A 342 2.79 6.43 29.96
N SER A 343 3.44 5.85 28.98
CA SER A 343 2.78 4.86 28.11
C SER A 343 3.09 3.42 28.48
N GLY A 344 4.21 3.13 29.15
CA GLY A 344 4.64 1.75 29.41
C GLY A 344 4.68 0.86 28.18
N ALA A 345 3.93 1.25 27.17
CA ALA A 345 3.90 0.58 25.89
C ALA A 345 5.23 0.86 25.21
N LEU A 346 5.81 -0.20 24.79
CA LEU A 346 6.89 -0.22 23.85
C LEU A 346 6.32 0.07 22.48
N LEU A 347 5.87 1.27 22.33
CA LEU A 347 5.67 1.78 21.01
C LEU A 347 7.06 2.07 20.54
N ASP A 348 7.50 1.11 19.86
CA ASP A 348 8.80 1.02 19.34
C ASP A 348 9.03 2.23 18.45
N ASP A 349 9.86 3.11 18.91
CA ASP A 349 10.63 3.89 17.98
C ASP A 349 11.20 2.89 16.96
N ALA A 350 10.76 3.00 15.72
CA ALA A 350 11.23 2.10 14.66
C ALA A 350 12.76 2.07 14.58
N ARG A 351 13.40 3.14 15.04
CA ARG A 351 14.85 3.31 15.14
C ARG A 351 15.51 2.42 16.20
N ALA A 352 14.78 1.93 17.16
CA ALA A 352 15.31 1.12 18.26
C ALA A 352 14.98 -0.37 18.15
N ARG A 353 14.43 -0.80 17.01
CA ARG A 353 14.08 -2.19 16.79
C ARG A 353 15.27 -2.98 16.30
N GLU A 354 15.75 -3.89 17.12
CA GLU A 354 16.70 -4.91 16.66
C GLU A 354 15.91 -6.11 16.11
N PRO A 355 16.02 -6.41 14.80
CA PRO A 355 15.41 -7.61 14.23
C PRO A 355 15.96 -8.88 14.90
N GLN A 356 15.08 -9.74 15.40
CA GLN A 356 15.43 -11.03 15.96
C GLN A 356 15.40 -12.16 14.92
N GLU A 357 15.03 -11.83 13.70
CA GLU A 357 14.90 -12.74 12.57
C GLU A 357 15.15 -11.97 11.25
N PRO A 358 15.34 -12.67 10.13
CA PRO A 358 15.36 -12.03 8.82
C PRO A 358 14.10 -11.20 8.54
N ILE A 359 14.25 -10.05 7.90
CA ILE A 359 13.16 -9.12 7.63
C ILE A 359 12.00 -9.81 6.89
N GLY A 360 10.80 -9.69 7.46
CA GLY A 360 9.57 -10.25 6.90
C GLY A 360 9.46 -11.78 7.01
N GLN A 361 10.21 -12.41 7.92
CA GLN A 361 10.17 -13.87 8.05
C GLN A 361 8.88 -14.37 8.73
N SER A 362 8.41 -13.70 9.75
CA SER A 362 7.16 -14.04 10.43
C SER A 362 5.94 -13.53 9.67
N THR A 363 4.77 -14.13 9.94
CA THR A 363 3.49 -13.70 9.35
C THR A 363 2.44 -13.56 10.43
N THR A 364 1.55 -12.57 10.26
CA THR A 364 0.38 -12.42 11.11
C THR A 364 -0.54 -13.64 10.98
N PRO A 365 -1.42 -13.91 11.97
CA PRO A 365 -2.32 -15.06 11.91
C PRO A 365 -3.23 -15.06 10.68
N TRP A 366 -3.69 -16.24 10.30
CA TRP A 366 -4.70 -16.40 9.26
C TRP A 366 -6.01 -15.73 9.66
N ASN A 367 -6.63 -15.05 8.69
CA ASN A 367 -7.91 -14.38 8.83
C ASN A 367 -9.01 -15.17 8.14
N HIS A 368 -10.16 -15.27 8.80
CA HIS A 368 -11.32 -16.03 8.33
C HIS A 368 -12.60 -15.22 8.52
N PHE A 369 -13.33 -14.97 7.43
CA PHE A 369 -14.58 -14.22 7.45
C PHE A 369 -15.69 -15.07 6.86
N ILE A 370 -16.78 -15.25 7.62
CA ILE A 370 -18.00 -15.85 7.11
C ILE A 370 -19.09 -14.79 7.11
N ASN A 371 -19.65 -14.51 5.93
CA ASN A 371 -20.72 -13.56 5.74
C ASN A 371 -21.98 -14.29 5.28
N LEU A 372 -23.14 -13.87 5.77
CA LEU A 372 -24.43 -14.42 5.41
C LEU A 372 -25.35 -13.32 4.92
N LYS A 373 -25.93 -13.52 3.76
CA LYS A 373 -27.02 -12.69 3.26
C LYS A 373 -28.27 -13.55 3.05
N VAL A 374 -29.38 -13.11 3.60
CA VAL A 374 -30.70 -13.70 3.36
C VAL A 374 -31.54 -12.62 2.71
N ASP A 375 -32.13 -12.92 1.56
CA ASP A 375 -33.04 -12.01 0.87
C ASP A 375 -34.35 -12.70 0.50
N LYS A 376 -35.43 -11.93 0.50
CA LYS A 376 -36.76 -12.40 0.19
C LYS A 376 -37.42 -11.49 -0.84
N LYS A 377 -37.88 -12.07 -1.94
CA LYS A 377 -38.68 -11.36 -2.92
C LYS A 377 -40.17 -11.48 -2.55
N LEU A 378 -40.84 -10.35 -2.52
CA LEU A 378 -42.23 -10.19 -2.22
C LEU A 378 -42.90 -9.46 -3.39
N SER A 379 -44.13 -9.87 -3.74
CA SER A 379 -44.96 -9.13 -4.68
C SER A 379 -46.04 -8.38 -3.89
N ILE A 380 -46.05 -7.04 -3.99
CA ILE A 380 -47.01 -6.18 -3.32
C ILE A 380 -47.74 -5.37 -4.39
N GLY A 381 -48.91 -5.86 -4.78
CA GLY A 381 -49.62 -5.34 -5.96
C GLY A 381 -48.77 -5.56 -7.22
N ASP A 382 -48.56 -4.49 -7.98
CA ASP A 382 -47.77 -4.51 -9.22
C ASP A 382 -46.27 -4.32 -8.96
N TYR A 383 -45.86 -4.15 -7.71
CA TYR A 383 -44.45 -3.89 -7.34
C TYR A 383 -43.73 -5.14 -6.84
N GLY A 384 -42.49 -5.32 -7.31
CA GLY A 384 -41.58 -6.30 -6.76
C GLY A 384 -40.74 -5.69 -5.62
N VAL A 385 -40.91 -6.18 -4.39
CA VAL A 385 -40.12 -5.73 -3.24
C VAL A 385 -39.17 -6.82 -2.82
N THR A 386 -37.86 -6.49 -2.71
CA THR A 386 -36.86 -7.40 -2.15
C THR A 386 -36.39 -6.86 -0.81
N VAL A 387 -36.60 -7.61 0.27
CA VAL A 387 -36.05 -7.29 1.59
C VAL A 387 -34.85 -8.18 1.85
N PHE A 388 -33.83 -7.66 2.54
CA PHE A 388 -32.64 -8.45 2.88
C PHE A 388 -32.11 -8.14 4.27
N ALA A 389 -31.48 -9.16 4.85
CA ALA A 389 -30.60 -9.07 6.00
C ALA A 389 -29.20 -9.55 5.59
N TYR A 390 -28.17 -8.80 5.96
CA TYR A 390 -26.80 -9.16 5.70
C TYR A 390 -25.98 -9.09 6.99
N VAL A 391 -25.28 -10.17 7.31
CA VAL A 391 -24.44 -10.30 8.50
C VAL A 391 -23.01 -10.46 8.02
N GLU A 392 -22.16 -9.48 8.31
CA GLU A 392 -20.72 -9.57 8.13
C GLU A 392 -20.09 -10.19 9.38
N ASN A 393 -19.07 -11.02 9.19
CA ASN A 393 -18.40 -11.75 10.25
C ASN A 393 -19.41 -12.51 11.16
N LEU A 394 -20.16 -13.41 10.56
CA LEU A 394 -21.26 -14.16 11.21
C LEU A 394 -20.86 -14.81 12.53
N LEU A 395 -19.66 -15.38 12.60
CA LEU A 395 -19.15 -16.05 13.79
C LEU A 395 -18.55 -15.10 14.82
N ASN A 396 -18.46 -13.80 14.51
CA ASN A 396 -17.79 -12.79 15.33
C ASN A 396 -16.34 -13.16 15.64
N THR A 397 -15.62 -13.70 14.65
CA THR A 397 -14.23 -14.09 14.78
C THR A 397 -13.38 -12.84 14.99
N LYS A 398 -12.51 -12.85 15.99
CA LYS A 398 -11.49 -11.82 16.19
C LYS A 398 -10.33 -12.08 15.21
N ASN A 399 -10.46 -11.57 13.99
CA ASN A 399 -9.40 -11.66 12.99
C ASN A 399 -8.31 -10.65 13.33
N VAL A 400 -7.09 -11.14 13.47
CA VAL A 400 -5.91 -10.35 13.77
C VAL A 400 -5.39 -9.74 12.47
N ILE A 401 -5.39 -8.43 12.38
CA ILE A 401 -4.88 -7.69 11.20
C ILE A 401 -3.50 -7.12 11.41
N ASN A 402 -3.10 -6.90 12.67
CA ASN A 402 -1.76 -6.50 13.05
C ASN A 402 -1.34 -7.21 14.35
N VAL A 403 -0.05 -7.26 14.61
CA VAL A 403 0.54 -7.84 15.81
C VAL A 403 1.55 -6.88 16.42
N TYR A 404 1.81 -7.03 17.71
CA TYR A 404 2.98 -6.41 18.31
C TYR A 404 4.24 -7.11 17.82
N SER A 405 5.18 -6.36 17.27
CA SER A 405 6.39 -6.92 16.67
C SER A 405 7.25 -7.71 17.66
N ARG A 406 7.23 -7.33 18.94
CA ARG A 406 7.99 -8.00 19.99
C ARG A 406 7.45 -9.40 20.33
N SER A 407 6.15 -9.54 20.46
CA SER A 407 5.51 -10.79 20.89
C SER A 407 4.98 -11.65 19.74
N GLY A 408 4.78 -11.04 18.56
CA GLY A 408 4.17 -11.70 17.42
C GLY A 408 2.69 -11.99 17.56
N ASN A 409 1.99 -11.39 18.55
CA ASN A 409 0.56 -11.58 18.74
C ASN A 409 -0.19 -10.27 19.02
N ALA A 410 -1.53 -10.31 19.04
CA ALA A 410 -2.38 -9.14 19.19
C ALA A 410 -2.91 -8.91 20.61
N TYR A 411 -2.59 -9.74 21.57
CA TYR A 411 -3.13 -9.66 22.93
C TYR A 411 -2.07 -9.43 24.00
N ASN A 412 -0.79 -9.46 23.65
CA ASN A 412 0.33 -9.24 24.55
C ASN A 412 1.45 -8.51 23.77
N ASP A 413 1.84 -7.35 24.24
CA ASP A 413 2.91 -6.55 23.64
C ASP A 413 4.33 -6.96 24.08
N GLY A 414 4.42 -7.93 25.01
CA GLY A 414 5.69 -8.43 25.55
C GLY A 414 6.22 -7.63 26.74
N PHE A 415 5.58 -6.54 27.14
CA PHE A 415 6.08 -5.67 28.21
C PHE A 415 5.98 -6.30 29.60
N LEU A 416 4.76 -6.67 30.03
CA LEU A 416 4.55 -7.24 31.36
C LEU A 416 5.16 -8.65 31.51
N THR A 417 5.33 -9.36 30.40
CA THR A 417 5.90 -10.72 30.40
C THR A 417 7.41 -10.75 30.43
N ASP A 418 8.06 -9.61 30.21
CA ASP A 418 9.52 -9.47 30.30
C ASP A 418 9.91 -8.71 31.60
N PRO A 419 10.50 -9.43 32.60
CA PRO A 419 10.93 -8.79 33.83
C PRO A 419 11.99 -7.71 33.65
N ALA A 420 12.82 -7.79 32.62
CA ALA A 420 13.83 -6.75 32.33
C ALA A 420 13.17 -5.42 31.96
N LEU A 421 11.96 -5.45 31.41
CA LEU A 421 11.20 -4.27 31.02
C LEU A 421 10.28 -3.75 32.14
N SER A 422 9.60 -4.64 32.83
CA SER A 422 8.46 -4.29 33.67
C SER A 422 8.76 -4.31 35.17
N SER A 423 9.77 -5.07 35.64
CA SER A 423 9.96 -5.32 37.07
C SER A 423 10.15 -4.06 37.91
N GLU A 424 10.90 -3.08 37.41
CA GLU A 424 11.16 -1.84 38.15
C GLU A 424 9.87 -1.03 38.36
N ILE A 425 9.10 -0.82 37.30
CA ILE A 425 7.86 -0.03 37.37
C ILE A 425 6.76 -0.81 38.13
N VAL A 426 6.68 -2.12 37.95
CA VAL A 426 5.74 -2.97 38.69
C VAL A 426 6.08 -2.97 40.18
N ALA A 427 7.36 -3.04 40.54
CA ALA A 427 7.78 -2.94 41.93
C ALA A 427 7.48 -1.56 42.56
N ALA A 428 7.60 -0.49 41.77
CA ALA A 428 7.34 0.88 42.23
C ALA A 428 5.84 1.21 42.37
N GLN A 429 5.00 0.70 41.44
CA GLN A 429 3.58 1.10 41.31
C GLN A 429 2.60 0.01 41.81
N GLY A 430 3.06 -1.25 41.93
CA GLY A 430 2.28 -2.36 42.43
C GLY A 430 1.22 -2.93 41.47
N ASP A 431 0.35 -3.80 42.00
CA ASP A 431 -0.65 -4.53 41.23
C ASP A 431 -1.63 -3.63 40.46
N LEU A 432 -1.95 -2.46 41.01
CA LEU A 432 -2.85 -1.52 40.32
C LEU A 432 -2.31 -1.08 38.98
N TYR A 433 -0.99 -0.93 38.86
CA TYR A 433 -0.36 -0.60 37.56
C TYR A 433 -0.55 -1.75 36.57
N VAL A 434 -0.36 -2.98 37.00
CA VAL A 434 -0.56 -4.17 36.15
C VAL A 434 -2.00 -4.23 35.65
N ASP A 435 -2.98 -4.10 36.55
CA ASP A 435 -4.40 -4.11 36.21
C ASP A 435 -4.76 -3.00 35.22
N LEU A 436 -4.25 -1.77 35.43
CA LEU A 436 -4.48 -0.67 34.51
C LEU A 436 -3.83 -0.90 33.15
N TYR A 437 -2.61 -1.41 33.14
CA TYR A 437 -1.89 -1.72 31.89
C TYR A 437 -2.65 -2.76 31.07
N GLU A 438 -3.06 -3.87 31.68
CA GLU A 438 -3.81 -4.93 31.01
C GLU A 438 -5.15 -4.43 30.45
N ASN A 439 -5.85 -3.59 31.18
CA ASN A 439 -7.15 -3.08 30.73
C ASN A 439 -7.04 -1.98 29.68
N VAL A 440 -6.11 -1.06 29.82
CA VAL A 440 -5.98 0.12 28.93
C VAL A 440 -5.16 -0.23 27.70
N ASN A 441 -3.99 -0.82 27.88
CA ASN A 441 -3.06 -1.04 26.77
C ASN A 441 -3.28 -2.36 26.04
N LEU A 442 -3.58 -3.44 26.76
CA LEU A 442 -3.76 -4.74 26.11
C LEU A 442 -5.22 -4.99 25.71
N ALA A 443 -6.18 -4.87 26.62
CA ALA A 443 -7.59 -5.14 26.28
C ALA A 443 -8.21 -4.07 25.38
N ASN A 444 -8.00 -2.78 25.68
CA ASN A 444 -8.52 -1.67 24.89
C ASN A 444 -7.57 -1.24 23.76
N ARG A 445 -6.33 -1.68 23.78
CA ARG A 445 -5.31 -1.36 22.76
C ARG A 445 -5.12 0.16 22.53
N GLN A 446 -5.30 0.94 23.60
CA GLN A 446 -5.38 2.41 23.49
C GLN A 446 -4.11 3.01 22.89
N HIS A 447 -2.94 2.60 23.36
CA HIS A 447 -1.69 3.12 22.84
C HIS A 447 -1.49 2.73 21.38
N TYR A 448 -1.71 1.46 21.03
CA TYR A 448 -1.58 1.00 19.66
C TYR A 448 -2.48 1.80 18.69
N THR A 449 -3.73 2.02 19.06
CA THR A 449 -4.67 2.77 18.20
C THR A 449 -4.36 4.26 18.12
N LEU A 450 -3.80 4.86 19.18
CA LEU A 450 -3.42 6.27 19.18
C LEU A 450 -2.17 6.52 18.31
N ASP A 451 -1.17 5.63 18.37
CA ASP A 451 0.10 5.87 17.70
C ASP A 451 0.11 5.42 16.24
N PHE A 452 -0.58 4.34 15.92
CA PHE A 452 -0.62 3.83 14.55
C PHE A 452 -1.90 4.20 13.78
N GLY A 453 -2.90 4.80 14.43
CA GLY A 453 -4.19 5.10 13.80
C GLY A 453 -4.97 3.88 13.32
N GLN A 454 -4.55 2.67 13.72
CA GLN A 454 -5.09 1.37 13.29
C GLN A 454 -5.38 0.49 14.50
N ASP A 455 -6.23 -0.53 14.34
CA ASP A 455 -6.47 -1.55 15.35
C ASP A 455 -5.67 -2.84 15.05
N LEU A 456 -5.48 -3.67 16.06
CA LEU A 456 -4.91 -5.02 15.96
C LEU A 456 -5.92 -6.03 15.42
N TYR A 457 -7.22 -5.73 15.51
CA TYR A 457 -8.30 -6.61 15.09
C TYR A 457 -9.18 -5.97 14.02
N SER A 458 -9.69 -6.80 13.12
CA SER A 458 -10.69 -6.38 12.14
C SER A 458 -12.04 -6.03 12.80
N THR A 459 -12.94 -5.47 12.01
CA THR A 459 -14.28 -5.12 12.45
C THR A 459 -15.05 -6.32 13.03
N PRO A 460 -15.77 -6.13 14.13
CA PRO A 460 -16.63 -7.17 14.72
C PRO A 460 -17.83 -7.47 13.82
N ARG A 461 -18.66 -8.41 14.23
CA ARG A 461 -19.89 -8.75 13.52
C ARG A 461 -20.79 -7.53 13.34
N THR A 462 -21.19 -7.31 12.09
CA THR A 462 -22.05 -6.18 11.67
C THR A 462 -23.32 -6.69 11.03
N TYR A 463 -24.44 -6.04 11.30
CA TYR A 463 -25.73 -6.35 10.71
C TYR A 463 -26.18 -5.20 9.82
N LYS A 464 -26.64 -5.52 8.60
CA LYS A 464 -27.21 -4.56 7.64
C LYS A 464 -28.57 -5.07 7.18
N PHE A 465 -29.57 -4.22 7.18
CA PHE A 465 -30.92 -4.52 6.70
C PHE A 465 -31.28 -3.51 5.60
N GLY A 466 -32.02 -3.98 4.62
CA GLY A 466 -32.45 -3.09 3.55
C GLY A 466 -33.62 -3.66 2.74
N ALA A 467 -34.20 -2.79 1.91
CA ALA A 467 -35.23 -3.14 0.96
C ALA A 467 -34.96 -2.43 -0.37
N SER A 468 -35.27 -3.10 -1.47
CA SER A 468 -35.30 -2.50 -2.81
C SER A 468 -36.65 -2.72 -3.47
N ILE A 469 -37.13 -1.73 -4.20
CA ILE A 469 -38.44 -1.78 -4.91
C ILE A 469 -38.11 -1.70 -6.41
N ASN A 470 -38.66 -2.64 -7.18
CA ASN A 470 -38.61 -2.62 -8.64
C ASN A 470 -39.97 -2.20 -9.15
N PHE A 471 -39.98 -1.16 -9.98
CA PHE A 471 -41.17 -0.60 -10.62
C PHE A 471 -41.42 -1.26 -11.96
#